data_c71bc4e10fdb06a5becdec6a1af1e93e
#
_entry.id   c71bc4e10fdb06a5becdec6a1af1e93e
#
_cell.length_a   1.000
_cell.length_b   1.000
_cell.length_c   1.000
_cell.angle_alpha   90.00
_cell.angle_beta   90.00
_cell.angle_gamma   90.00
#
_symmetry.space_group_name_H-M   'P 1'
#
loop_
_entity.id
_entity.type
_entity.pdbx_description
1 polymer ?
#
loop_
_entity_poly.entity_id
_entity_poly.type
_entity_poly.pdbx_seq_one_letter_code
_entity_poly.pdbx_strand_id
1 'polypeptide(L)'
;MEISLSERPFAFFQKGQMCRIYRQLWKVNDMADMVKVEHLKKNFGDLEVLKDINLTVKEGEKLVIIGPSGSGKSTFIRCINHLEDPTAGTISIAGTPVTKKNHLEMAKKYSSMVFQQFNLYPHLTVLENLTLAPIKLQHVPKEEAKATALKCLDRVGLKAKAGNYPVQLSGGQQQRVAIARALCTNQPLILFDEPTSALDPEMVQEVLNVMVELARENITMICVTHEM
;
A
#
# COMPACT_ATOMS: atom_id res chain seq x y z
N MET A 1 11.10 -21.33 -10.32
CA MET A 1 9.78 -21.48 -9.67
C MET A 1 8.87 -20.48 -10.34
N GLU A 2 8.06 -20.93 -11.28
CA GLU A 2 7.19 -20.07 -12.09
C GLU A 2 6.12 -19.42 -11.22
N ILE A 3 6.01 -18.10 -11.31
CA ILE A 3 4.96 -17.32 -10.67
C ILE A 3 3.73 -17.43 -11.59
N SER A 4 2.77 -18.27 -11.22
CA SER A 4 1.49 -18.35 -11.94
C SER A 4 0.62 -17.17 -11.51
N LEU A 5 0.48 -16.18 -12.41
CA LEU A 5 -0.48 -15.10 -12.30
C LEU A 5 -1.81 -15.59 -12.90
N SER A 6 -2.87 -15.72 -12.10
CA SER A 6 -4.21 -15.94 -12.65
C SER A 6 -4.86 -14.61 -13.01
N GLU A 7 -5.15 -14.41 -14.30
CA GLU A 7 -6.01 -13.30 -14.74
C GLU A 7 -7.47 -13.61 -14.37
N ARG A 8 -8.12 -12.71 -13.65
CA ARG A 8 -9.59 -12.67 -13.54
C ARG A 8 -10.10 -11.30 -13.97
N PRO A 9 -11.34 -11.22 -14.54
CA PRO A 9 -11.72 -10.08 -15.34
C PRO A 9 -12.07 -8.84 -14.52
N PHE A 10 -11.56 -7.74 -14.96
CA PHE A 10 -12.02 -6.36 -15.12
C PHE A 10 -12.91 -5.76 -14.02
N ALA A 11 -12.33 -4.81 -13.27
CA ALA A 11 -13.09 -3.75 -12.65
C ALA A 11 -13.18 -2.58 -13.62
N PHE A 12 -14.39 -2.08 -13.92
CA PHE A 12 -14.57 -0.89 -14.72
C PHE A 12 -14.39 0.36 -13.86
N PHE A 13 -13.33 1.08 -14.13
CA PHE A 13 -13.07 2.41 -13.62
C PHE A 13 -13.48 3.41 -14.72
N GLN A 14 -13.77 4.60 -14.41
CA GLN A 14 -14.19 5.75 -15.22
C GLN A 14 -14.32 5.57 -16.76
N LYS A 15 -15.45 5.94 -17.38
CA LYS A 15 -15.70 6.04 -18.84
C LYS A 15 -15.26 4.85 -19.70
N GLY A 16 -15.48 3.60 -19.24
CA GLY A 16 -15.13 2.42 -20.05
C GLY A 16 -13.61 2.10 -20.09
N GLN A 17 -12.80 2.76 -19.28
CA GLN A 17 -11.38 2.42 -19.14
C GLN A 17 -11.26 1.14 -18.31
N MET A 18 -10.62 0.15 -18.89
CA MET A 18 -10.47 -1.20 -18.37
C MET A 18 -9.18 -1.29 -17.54
N CYS A 19 -9.28 -1.64 -16.26
CA CYS A 19 -8.13 -1.99 -15.45
C CYS A 19 -7.98 -3.52 -15.39
N ARG A 20 -6.76 -4.01 -15.52
CA ARG A 20 -6.44 -5.42 -15.35
C ARG A 20 -6.06 -5.69 -13.90
N ILE A 21 -6.60 -6.78 -13.37
CA ILE A 21 -6.32 -7.24 -12.00
C ILE A 21 -5.48 -8.52 -12.09
N TYR A 22 -4.28 -8.48 -11.53
CA TYR A 22 -3.41 -9.64 -11.42
C TYR A 22 -3.36 -10.09 -9.97
N ARG A 23 -3.56 -11.39 -9.73
CA ARG A 23 -3.55 -12.00 -8.41
C ARG A 23 -2.49 -13.06 -8.32
N GLN A 24 -1.67 -13.01 -7.28
CA GLN A 24 -0.78 -14.10 -6.92
C GLN A 24 -1.37 -14.85 -5.73
N LEU A 25 -1.74 -16.11 -5.96
CA LEU A 25 -2.33 -16.97 -4.96
C LEU A 25 -1.30 -18.01 -4.50
N TRP A 26 -0.87 -17.89 -3.25
CA TRP A 26 -0.14 -18.95 -2.56
C TRP A 26 -1.13 -19.73 -1.71
N LYS A 27 -1.68 -20.90 -2.19
CA LYS A 27 -2.56 -21.80 -1.43
C LYS A 27 -3.66 -21.11 -0.60
N VAL A 28 -4.51 -20.26 -1.22
CA VAL A 28 -5.38 -19.30 -0.53
C VAL A 28 -6.82 -19.84 -0.31
N ASN A 29 -7.11 -21.09 -0.60
CA ASN A 29 -8.50 -21.59 -0.60
C ASN A 29 -9.23 -21.53 0.76
N ASP A 30 -8.49 -21.40 1.89
CA ASP A 30 -9.07 -21.36 3.24
C ASP A 30 -8.69 -20.09 4.04
N MET A 31 -8.08 -19.06 3.41
CA MET A 31 -7.68 -17.84 4.11
C MET A 31 -8.85 -16.87 4.30
N ALA A 32 -8.86 -16.15 5.43
CA ALA A 32 -9.88 -15.14 5.73
C ALA A 32 -9.82 -13.95 4.74
N ASP A 33 -10.93 -13.23 4.62
CA ASP A 33 -10.99 -12.02 3.82
C ASP A 33 -10.26 -10.89 4.53
N MET A 34 -9.14 -10.42 3.95
CA MET A 34 -8.43 -9.25 4.47
C MET A 34 -9.13 -7.95 4.08
N VAL A 35 -9.53 -7.82 2.81
CA VAL A 35 -10.29 -6.68 2.31
C VAL A 35 -11.49 -7.17 1.54
N LYS A 36 -12.67 -6.67 1.86
CA LYS A 36 -13.90 -6.90 1.09
C LYS A 36 -14.51 -5.56 0.71
N VAL A 37 -14.74 -5.37 -0.58
CA VAL A 37 -15.34 -4.18 -1.18
C VAL A 37 -16.62 -4.62 -1.89
N GLU A 38 -17.75 -3.98 -1.56
CA GLU A 38 -19.06 -4.30 -2.10
C GLU A 38 -19.75 -3.03 -2.60
N HIS A 39 -20.11 -3.04 -3.87
CA HIS A 39 -20.84 -1.97 -4.57
C HIS A 39 -20.22 -0.57 -4.40
N LEU A 40 -18.87 -0.51 -4.34
CA LEU A 40 -18.16 0.75 -4.09
C LEU A 40 -18.33 1.73 -5.24
N LYS A 41 -18.80 2.92 -4.90
CA LYS A 41 -18.91 4.07 -5.81
C LYS A 41 -18.20 5.28 -5.23
N LYS A 42 -17.57 6.07 -6.09
CA LYS A 42 -16.98 7.36 -5.73
C LYS A 42 -17.23 8.38 -6.81
N ASN A 43 -17.86 9.48 -6.42
CA ASN A 43 -18.10 10.63 -7.26
C ASN A 43 -17.35 11.85 -6.71
N PHE A 44 -16.87 12.71 -7.60
CA PHE A 44 -16.40 14.06 -7.29
C PHE A 44 -17.29 15.05 -8.05
N GLY A 45 -18.25 15.64 -7.36
CA GLY A 45 -19.35 16.37 -7.99
C GLY A 45 -20.09 15.46 -8.98
N ASP A 46 -20.21 15.88 -10.23
CA ASP A 46 -20.89 15.13 -11.30
C ASP A 46 -19.99 14.04 -11.94
N LEU A 47 -18.70 14.02 -11.58
CA LEU A 47 -17.76 13.06 -12.15
C LEU A 47 -17.81 11.74 -11.37
N GLU A 48 -18.36 10.69 -11.97
CA GLU A 48 -18.35 9.34 -11.43
C GLU A 48 -17.00 8.65 -11.73
N VAL A 49 -16.17 8.46 -10.70
CA VAL A 49 -14.83 7.90 -10.81
C VAL A 49 -14.80 6.39 -10.55
N LEU A 50 -15.51 5.93 -9.53
CA LEU A 50 -15.65 4.49 -9.26
C LEU A 50 -17.12 4.09 -9.45
N LYS A 51 -17.35 3.03 -10.24
CA LYS A 51 -18.65 2.56 -10.67
C LYS A 51 -18.89 1.13 -10.22
N ASP A 52 -19.54 0.95 -9.08
CA ASP A 52 -19.97 -0.39 -8.60
C ASP A 52 -18.84 -1.42 -8.51
N ILE A 53 -17.75 -1.06 -7.85
CA ILE A 53 -16.58 -1.95 -7.70
C ILE A 53 -16.86 -3.01 -6.64
N ASN A 54 -16.67 -4.27 -7.02
CA ASN A 54 -16.77 -5.42 -6.13
C ASN A 54 -15.45 -6.18 -6.15
N LEU A 55 -14.82 -6.37 -4.99
CA LEU A 55 -13.50 -6.99 -4.87
C LEU A 55 -13.33 -7.63 -3.50
N THR A 56 -12.78 -8.85 -3.48
CA THR A 56 -12.33 -9.50 -2.25
C THR A 56 -10.85 -9.82 -2.37
N VAL A 57 -10.08 -9.50 -1.34
CA VAL A 57 -8.64 -9.81 -1.21
C VAL A 57 -8.46 -10.66 0.04
N LYS A 58 -7.83 -11.81 -0.11
CA LYS A 58 -7.57 -12.74 0.99
C LYS A 58 -6.31 -12.33 1.79
N GLU A 59 -6.20 -12.81 3.02
CA GLU A 59 -4.94 -12.67 3.78
C GLU A 59 -3.76 -13.25 2.99
N GLY A 60 -2.62 -12.54 3.01
CA GLY A 60 -1.42 -12.94 2.28
C GLY A 60 -1.50 -12.84 0.76
N GLU A 61 -2.63 -12.46 0.18
CA GLU A 61 -2.78 -12.26 -1.28
C GLU A 61 -2.02 -11.01 -1.76
N LYS A 62 -1.43 -11.11 -2.96
CA LYS A 62 -0.82 -9.98 -3.68
C LYS A 62 -1.69 -9.63 -4.86
N LEU A 63 -2.27 -8.45 -4.82
CA LEU A 63 -3.14 -7.93 -5.86
C LEU A 63 -2.46 -6.75 -6.55
N VAL A 64 -2.38 -6.81 -7.87
CA VAL A 64 -1.90 -5.69 -8.70
C VAL A 64 -3.02 -5.24 -9.63
N ILE A 65 -3.34 -3.96 -9.59
CA ILE A 65 -4.34 -3.31 -10.43
C ILE A 65 -3.61 -2.40 -11.42
N ILE A 66 -3.71 -2.72 -12.70
CA ILE A 66 -3.04 -1.98 -13.79
C ILE A 66 -4.10 -1.30 -14.64
N GLY A 67 -3.87 -0.05 -15.00
CA GLY A 67 -4.74 0.70 -15.90
C GLY A 67 -4.20 2.09 -16.20
N PRO A 68 -4.77 2.80 -17.18
CA PRO A 68 -4.27 4.10 -17.60
C PRO A 68 -4.34 5.14 -16.47
N SER A 69 -3.52 6.20 -16.58
CA SER A 69 -3.58 7.33 -15.66
C SER A 69 -4.98 7.95 -15.68
N GLY A 70 -5.46 8.41 -14.53
CA GLY A 70 -6.80 8.99 -14.37
C GLY A 70 -7.95 7.98 -14.37
N SER A 71 -7.69 6.67 -14.42
CA SER A 71 -8.75 5.63 -14.39
C SER A 71 -9.42 5.43 -13.02
N GLY A 72 -8.93 6.07 -11.94
CA GLY A 72 -9.50 5.97 -10.60
C GLY A 72 -8.79 4.99 -9.65
N LYS A 73 -7.66 4.39 -10.05
CA LYS A 73 -6.89 3.43 -9.23
C LYS A 73 -6.46 4.01 -7.89
N SER A 74 -5.84 5.19 -7.89
CA SER A 74 -5.44 5.88 -6.66
C SER A 74 -6.65 6.25 -5.80
N THR A 75 -7.77 6.64 -6.40
CA THR A 75 -9.03 6.88 -5.69
C THR A 75 -9.53 5.61 -5.02
N PHE A 76 -9.47 4.48 -5.72
CA PHE A 76 -9.89 3.19 -5.18
C PHE A 76 -9.07 2.79 -3.95
N ILE A 77 -7.74 2.82 -4.06
CA ILE A 77 -6.87 2.42 -2.94
C ILE A 77 -7.00 3.38 -1.74
N ARG A 78 -7.24 4.67 -2.00
CA ARG A 78 -7.51 5.68 -0.95
C ARG A 78 -8.88 5.49 -0.30
N CYS A 79 -9.88 4.97 -1.01
CA CYS A 79 -11.14 4.57 -0.41
C CYS A 79 -10.96 3.37 0.55
N ILE A 80 -10.11 2.39 0.23
CA ILE A 80 -9.83 1.26 1.13
C ILE A 80 -9.30 1.75 2.48
N ASN A 81 -8.40 2.73 2.47
CA ASN A 81 -7.82 3.30 3.69
C ASN A 81 -8.63 4.48 4.26
N HIS A 82 -9.80 4.77 3.67
CA HIS A 82 -10.68 5.88 4.04
C HIS A 82 -10.00 7.26 4.07
N LEU A 83 -8.97 7.45 3.24
CA LEU A 83 -8.43 8.77 2.91
C LEU A 83 -9.34 9.52 1.95
N GLU A 84 -10.15 8.77 1.18
CA GLU A 84 -11.26 9.25 0.38
C GLU A 84 -12.54 8.57 0.83
N ASP A 85 -13.55 9.35 1.20
CA ASP A 85 -14.85 8.81 1.58
C ASP A 85 -15.57 8.21 0.37
N PRO A 86 -16.03 6.97 0.41
CA PRO A 86 -16.93 6.42 -0.60
C PRO A 86 -18.21 7.23 -0.72
N THR A 87 -18.75 7.36 -1.94
CA THR A 87 -20.09 7.94 -2.15
C THR A 87 -21.18 6.92 -1.83
N ALA A 88 -20.95 5.64 -2.15
CA ALA A 88 -21.82 4.51 -1.82
C ALA A 88 -21.01 3.21 -1.76
N GLY A 89 -21.64 2.15 -1.26
CA GLY A 89 -21.02 0.84 -1.07
C GLY A 89 -20.37 0.70 0.30
N THR A 90 -19.74 -0.46 0.54
CA THR A 90 -19.11 -0.81 1.81
C THR A 90 -17.72 -1.35 1.59
N ILE A 91 -16.83 -1.06 2.55
CA ILE A 91 -15.49 -1.61 2.63
C ILE A 91 -15.33 -2.23 4.03
N SER A 92 -14.85 -3.46 4.07
CA SER A 92 -14.50 -4.14 5.32
C SER A 92 -13.04 -4.57 5.28
N ILE A 93 -12.34 -4.44 6.41
CA ILE A 93 -10.97 -4.92 6.60
C ILE A 93 -10.99 -5.91 7.77
N ALA A 94 -10.42 -7.09 7.56
CA ALA A 94 -10.43 -8.19 8.53
C ALA A 94 -11.85 -8.44 9.12
N GLY A 95 -12.86 -8.47 8.26
CA GLY A 95 -14.26 -8.66 8.62
C GLY A 95 -14.96 -7.48 9.30
N THR A 96 -14.25 -6.38 9.58
CA THR A 96 -14.82 -5.19 10.24
C THR A 96 -15.12 -4.09 9.21
N PRO A 97 -16.38 -3.60 9.12
CA PRO A 97 -16.70 -2.48 8.23
C PRO A 97 -15.94 -1.20 8.59
N VAL A 98 -15.32 -0.59 7.59
CA VAL A 98 -14.63 0.71 7.74
C VAL A 98 -15.63 1.84 7.56
N THR A 99 -15.64 2.77 8.49
CA THR A 99 -16.57 3.91 8.54
C THR A 99 -15.82 5.17 8.95
N LYS A 100 -16.43 6.34 8.74
CA LYS A 100 -15.90 7.63 9.23
C LYS A 100 -15.58 7.66 10.72
N LYS A 101 -16.22 6.80 11.53
CA LYS A 101 -16.02 6.78 12.99
C LYS A 101 -14.81 5.95 13.41
N ASN A 102 -14.51 4.86 12.68
CA ASN A 102 -13.48 3.91 13.08
C ASN A 102 -12.27 3.84 12.13
N HIS A 103 -12.27 4.59 11.01
CA HIS A 103 -11.23 4.48 9.96
C HIS A 103 -9.80 4.68 10.49
N LEU A 104 -9.60 5.60 11.45
CA LEU A 104 -8.28 5.83 12.05
C LEU A 104 -7.80 4.63 12.87
N GLU A 105 -8.70 3.98 13.60
CA GLU A 105 -8.37 2.77 14.35
C GLU A 105 -8.09 1.60 13.40
N MET A 106 -8.92 1.47 12.35
CA MET A 106 -8.73 0.43 11.34
C MET A 106 -7.41 0.61 10.58
N ALA A 107 -7.08 1.84 10.18
CA ALA A 107 -5.81 2.16 9.55
C ALA A 107 -4.63 1.83 10.49
N LYS A 108 -4.67 2.28 11.76
CA LYS A 108 -3.62 2.00 12.73
C LYS A 108 -3.40 0.51 12.99
N LYS A 109 -4.45 -0.30 12.93
CA LYS A 109 -4.40 -1.71 13.28
C LYS A 109 -4.06 -2.61 12.10
N TYR A 110 -4.56 -2.29 10.91
CA TYR A 110 -4.58 -3.25 9.81
C TYR A 110 -3.84 -2.81 8.55
N SER A 111 -3.69 -1.50 8.28
CA SER A 111 -3.16 -1.07 6.99
C SER A 111 -2.12 0.03 7.07
N SER A 112 -1.07 -0.11 6.29
CA SER A 112 -0.14 0.97 5.97
C SER A 112 -0.19 1.31 4.49
N MET A 113 0.24 2.53 4.14
CA MET A 113 0.20 3.01 2.77
C MET A 113 1.54 3.61 2.35
N VAL A 114 1.99 3.19 1.17
CA VAL A 114 3.15 3.74 0.46
C VAL A 114 2.61 4.55 -0.70
N PHE A 115 2.94 5.83 -0.73
CA PHE A 115 2.43 6.79 -1.72
C PHE A 115 3.39 6.95 -2.89
N GLN A 116 2.88 7.47 -4.00
CA GLN A 116 3.64 7.89 -5.17
C GLN A 116 4.70 8.93 -4.80
N GLN A 117 4.31 9.96 -4.04
CA GLN A 117 5.24 10.91 -3.43
C GLN A 117 5.61 10.35 -2.07
N PHE A 118 6.86 10.09 -1.82
CA PHE A 118 7.42 9.37 -0.67
C PHE A 118 6.83 9.77 0.69
N ASN A 119 6.36 11.02 0.82
CA ASN A 119 5.71 11.60 2.01
C ASN A 119 6.52 11.38 3.31
N LEU A 120 7.85 11.48 3.19
CA LEU A 120 8.74 11.50 4.35
C LEU A 120 8.69 12.87 5.01
N TYR A 121 8.78 12.89 6.34
CA TYR A 121 8.89 14.12 7.10
C TYR A 121 10.28 14.73 6.88
N PRO A 122 10.40 15.88 6.20
CA PRO A 122 11.71 16.41 5.77
C PRO A 122 12.59 16.89 6.92
N HIS A 123 11.99 17.25 8.05
CA HIS A 123 12.65 17.73 9.28
C HIS A 123 13.05 16.60 10.24
N LEU A 124 12.72 15.34 9.92
CA LEU A 124 13.10 14.17 10.67
C LEU A 124 14.13 13.34 9.91
N THR A 125 15.05 12.73 10.63
CA THR A 125 15.98 11.75 10.07
C THR A 125 15.23 10.53 9.53
N VAL A 126 15.90 9.71 8.73
CA VAL A 126 15.36 8.42 8.25
C VAL A 126 14.89 7.56 9.42
N LEU A 127 15.70 7.40 10.45
CA LEU A 127 15.36 6.61 11.63
C LEU A 127 14.13 7.17 12.35
N GLU A 128 14.05 8.47 12.53
CA GLU A 128 12.90 9.13 13.17
C GLU A 128 11.62 8.98 12.34
N ASN A 129 11.70 9.07 11.00
CA ASN A 129 10.57 8.79 10.10
C ASN A 129 9.99 7.38 10.32
N LEU A 130 10.83 6.37 10.56
CA LEU A 130 10.41 5.01 10.76
C LEU A 130 9.86 4.76 12.19
N THR A 131 10.41 5.43 13.19
CA THR A 131 10.06 5.19 14.60
C THR A 131 8.88 6.01 15.08
N LEU A 132 8.50 7.07 14.37
CA LEU A 132 7.46 8.02 14.80
C LEU A 132 6.11 7.32 15.05
N ALA A 133 5.60 6.56 14.08
CA ALA A 133 4.32 5.90 14.19
C ALA A 133 4.31 4.77 15.23
N PRO A 134 5.27 3.83 15.26
CA PRO A 134 5.37 2.84 16.33
C PRO A 134 5.36 3.45 17.73
N ILE A 135 6.13 4.51 17.96
CA ILE A 135 6.20 5.15 19.30
C ILE A 135 4.92 5.91 19.61
N LYS A 136 4.42 6.75 18.68
CA LYS A 136 3.32 7.68 18.98
C LYS A 136 1.93 7.06 18.87
N LEU A 137 1.75 6.09 17.97
CA LEU A 137 0.44 5.51 17.68
C LEU A 137 0.26 4.11 18.27
N GLN A 138 1.35 3.32 18.34
CA GLN A 138 1.31 1.95 18.84
C GLN A 138 1.91 1.82 20.26
N HIS A 139 2.44 2.92 20.81
CA HIS A 139 3.05 2.97 22.15
C HIS A 139 4.21 1.99 22.36
N VAL A 140 4.92 1.64 21.27
CA VAL A 140 6.11 0.77 21.33
C VAL A 140 7.24 1.52 22.06
N PRO A 141 7.97 0.85 22.97
CA PRO A 141 9.14 1.43 23.61
C PRO A 141 10.18 1.93 22.60
N LYS A 142 10.81 3.08 22.89
CA LYS A 142 11.71 3.76 21.95
C LYS A 142 12.85 2.87 21.45
N GLU A 143 13.46 2.09 22.33
CA GLU A 143 14.59 1.21 21.99
C GLU A 143 14.13 0.04 21.09
N GLU A 144 12.95 -0.51 21.33
CA GLU A 144 12.35 -1.56 20.52
C GLU A 144 11.98 -1.03 19.13
N ALA A 145 11.33 0.15 19.07
CA ALA A 145 11.02 0.82 17.81
C ALA A 145 12.27 1.10 16.97
N LYS A 146 13.36 1.56 17.62
CA LYS A 146 14.66 1.78 16.99
C LYS A 146 15.27 0.49 16.44
N ALA A 147 15.25 -0.58 17.23
CA ALA A 147 15.77 -1.88 16.80
C ALA A 147 15.01 -2.42 15.60
N THR A 148 13.67 -2.32 15.61
CA THR A 148 12.79 -2.70 14.49
C THR A 148 13.06 -1.85 13.25
N ALA A 149 13.18 -0.53 13.42
CA ALA A 149 13.46 0.39 12.32
C ALA A 149 14.81 0.08 11.64
N LEU A 150 15.87 -0.23 12.41
CA LEU A 150 17.17 -0.61 11.86
C LEU A 150 17.10 -1.94 11.09
N LYS A 151 16.29 -2.91 11.53
CA LYS A 151 16.03 -4.16 10.78
C LYS A 151 15.28 -3.87 9.47
N CYS A 152 14.25 -3.02 9.50
CA CYS A 152 13.53 -2.63 8.29
C CYS A 152 14.42 -1.88 7.30
N LEU A 153 15.32 -1.00 7.79
CA LEU A 153 16.30 -0.31 6.93
C LEU A 153 17.33 -1.27 6.33
N ASP A 154 17.73 -2.28 7.07
CA ASP A 154 18.65 -3.33 6.57
C ASP A 154 18.01 -4.10 5.41
N ARG A 155 16.74 -4.45 5.52
CA ARG A 155 15.96 -5.14 4.47
C ARG A 155 15.86 -4.36 3.16
N VAL A 156 15.84 -3.03 3.23
CA VAL A 156 15.80 -2.17 2.03
C VAL A 156 17.19 -1.64 1.64
N GLY A 157 18.28 -2.15 2.26
CA GLY A 157 19.67 -1.81 1.96
C GLY A 157 20.07 -0.39 2.39
N LEU A 158 19.39 0.21 3.37
CA LEU A 158 19.59 1.61 3.75
C LEU A 158 19.98 1.82 5.23
N LYS A 159 20.44 0.77 5.93
CA LYS A 159 20.82 0.84 7.35
C LYS A 159 21.87 1.93 7.63
N ALA A 160 22.87 2.07 6.74
CA ALA A 160 23.90 3.09 6.86
C ALA A 160 23.39 4.54 6.72
N LYS A 161 22.16 4.72 6.21
CA LYS A 161 21.51 6.02 6.00
C LYS A 161 20.55 6.42 7.13
N ALA A 162 20.50 5.67 8.23
CA ALA A 162 19.56 5.89 9.34
C ALA A 162 19.61 7.33 9.92
N GLY A 163 20.79 7.95 9.99
CA GLY A 163 20.99 9.30 10.46
C GLY A 163 20.81 10.41 9.43
N ASN A 164 20.62 10.07 8.14
CA ASN A 164 20.43 11.04 7.08
C ASN A 164 19.03 11.67 7.13
N TYR A 165 18.88 12.86 6.55
CA TYR A 165 17.59 13.48 6.27
C TYR A 165 17.10 13.10 4.86
N PRO A 166 15.77 13.13 4.59
CA PRO A 166 15.21 12.80 3.28
C PRO A 166 15.86 13.56 2.10
N VAL A 167 16.17 14.84 2.26
CA VAL A 167 16.82 15.67 1.23
C VAL A 167 18.21 15.14 0.80
N GLN A 168 18.85 14.31 1.61
CA GLN A 168 20.17 13.72 1.34
C GLN A 168 20.08 12.38 0.61
N LEU A 169 18.87 11.94 0.23
CA LEU A 169 18.58 10.66 -0.40
C LEU A 169 18.10 10.85 -1.84
N SER A 170 18.46 9.92 -2.73
CA SER A 170 17.86 9.85 -4.06
C SER A 170 16.36 9.47 -3.97
N GLY A 171 15.60 9.69 -5.04
CA GLY A 171 14.17 9.34 -5.09
C GLY A 171 13.92 7.86 -4.77
N GLY A 172 14.68 6.94 -5.38
CA GLY A 172 14.58 5.52 -5.09
C GLY A 172 14.95 5.15 -3.65
N GLN A 173 15.92 5.86 -3.04
CA GLN A 173 16.24 5.69 -1.62
C GLN A 173 15.11 6.20 -0.74
N GLN A 174 14.51 7.34 -1.04
CA GLN A 174 13.36 7.88 -0.31
C GLN A 174 12.16 6.93 -0.38
N GLN A 175 11.88 6.35 -1.54
CA GLN A 175 10.81 5.37 -1.71
C GLN A 175 11.08 4.10 -0.90
N ARG A 176 12.31 3.59 -0.92
CA ARG A 176 12.66 2.43 -0.07
C ARG A 176 12.54 2.75 1.43
N VAL A 177 12.86 3.96 1.85
CA VAL A 177 12.58 4.44 3.23
C VAL A 177 11.09 4.49 3.51
N ALA A 178 10.25 4.94 2.58
CA ALA A 178 8.79 4.94 2.74
C ALA A 178 8.23 3.51 2.87
N ILE A 179 8.77 2.55 2.12
CA ILE A 179 8.44 1.12 2.27
C ILE A 179 8.89 0.61 3.65
N ALA A 180 10.13 0.89 4.05
CA ALA A 180 10.63 0.49 5.37
C ALA A 180 9.78 1.08 6.51
N ARG A 181 9.31 2.33 6.37
CA ARG A 181 8.39 2.97 7.33
C ARG A 181 7.07 2.21 7.45
N ALA A 182 6.51 1.76 6.32
CA ALA A 182 5.30 0.95 6.33
C ALA A 182 5.52 -0.41 7.03
N LEU A 183 6.68 -1.04 6.85
CA LEU A 183 7.03 -2.29 7.52
C LEU A 183 7.19 -2.15 9.04
N CYS A 184 7.67 -1.01 9.52
CA CYS A 184 7.90 -0.77 10.96
C CYS A 184 6.61 -0.82 11.79
N THR A 185 5.46 -0.62 11.19
CA THR A 185 4.15 -0.69 11.87
C THR A 185 3.61 -2.11 11.99
N ASN A 186 4.25 -3.08 11.33
CA ASN A 186 3.90 -4.51 11.34
C ASN A 186 2.42 -4.80 11.06
N GLN A 187 1.82 -4.06 10.13
CA GLN A 187 0.42 -4.21 9.75
C GLN A 187 0.26 -5.29 8.67
N PRO A 188 -0.82 -6.09 8.70
CA PRO A 188 -1.01 -7.22 7.80
C PRO A 188 -1.34 -6.84 6.35
N LEU A 189 -1.69 -5.57 6.09
CA LEU A 189 -2.03 -5.04 4.77
C LEU A 189 -1.13 -3.85 4.42
N ILE A 190 -0.49 -3.90 3.26
CA ILE A 190 0.25 -2.76 2.69
C ILE A 190 -0.40 -2.36 1.37
N LEU A 191 -0.76 -1.09 1.27
CA LEU A 191 -1.33 -0.45 0.09
C LEU A 191 -0.23 0.35 -0.63
N PHE A 192 -0.04 0.11 -1.93
CA PHE A 192 0.94 0.81 -2.76
C PHE A 192 0.23 1.64 -3.83
N ASP A 193 0.32 2.96 -3.73
CA ASP A 193 -0.25 3.92 -4.69
C ASP A 193 0.85 4.40 -5.65
N GLU A 194 0.96 3.76 -6.82
CA GLU A 194 1.94 4.07 -7.87
C GLU A 194 3.39 4.21 -7.35
N PRO A 195 3.96 3.17 -6.70
CA PRO A 195 5.21 3.29 -5.93
C PRO A 195 6.46 3.60 -6.76
N THR A 196 6.41 3.48 -8.09
CA THR A 196 7.53 3.69 -9.01
C THR A 196 7.39 4.91 -9.91
N SER A 197 6.18 5.48 -10.04
CA SER A 197 5.87 6.50 -11.04
C SER A 197 6.57 7.86 -10.84
N ALA A 198 7.11 8.14 -9.65
CA ALA A 198 7.88 9.35 -9.34
C ALA A 198 9.40 9.12 -9.41
N LEU A 199 9.85 7.99 -9.96
CA LEU A 199 11.25 7.58 -9.98
C LEU A 199 11.83 7.63 -11.39
N ASP A 200 13.13 7.94 -11.45
CA ASP A 200 13.91 7.72 -12.68
C ASP A 200 14.01 6.22 -13.00
N PRO A 201 14.03 5.82 -14.28
CA PRO A 201 14.04 4.42 -14.70
C PRO A 201 15.13 3.56 -14.04
N GLU A 202 16.31 4.14 -13.79
CA GLU A 202 17.44 3.47 -13.14
C GLU A 202 17.13 3.07 -11.68
N MET A 203 16.24 3.81 -11.01
CA MET A 203 15.89 3.59 -9.60
C MET A 203 14.68 2.66 -9.43
N VAL A 204 13.88 2.47 -10.46
CA VAL A 204 12.66 1.64 -10.44
C VAL A 204 12.99 0.20 -10.01
N GLN A 205 14.04 -0.38 -10.61
CA GLN A 205 14.40 -1.78 -10.36
C GLN A 205 14.75 -2.05 -8.88
N GLU A 206 15.41 -1.11 -8.20
CA GLU A 206 15.75 -1.25 -6.78
C GLU A 206 14.49 -1.32 -5.90
N VAL A 207 13.48 -0.50 -6.21
CA VAL A 207 12.20 -0.50 -5.49
C VAL A 207 11.41 -1.77 -5.79
N LEU A 208 11.34 -2.19 -7.04
CA LEU A 208 10.67 -3.43 -7.46
C LEU A 208 11.30 -4.65 -6.78
N ASN A 209 12.62 -4.73 -6.66
CA ASN A 209 13.30 -5.83 -5.99
C ASN A 209 12.85 -5.95 -4.53
N VAL A 210 12.77 -4.83 -3.80
CA VAL A 210 12.24 -4.81 -2.43
C VAL A 210 10.78 -5.27 -2.40
N MET A 211 9.93 -4.81 -3.31
CA MET A 211 8.53 -5.23 -3.37
C MET A 211 8.38 -6.72 -3.67
N VAL A 212 9.22 -7.29 -4.55
CA VAL A 212 9.25 -8.74 -4.85
C VAL A 212 9.67 -9.55 -3.63
N GLU A 213 10.67 -9.08 -2.87
CA GLU A 213 11.06 -9.74 -1.61
C GLU A 213 9.90 -9.75 -0.60
N LEU A 214 9.21 -8.62 -0.43
CA LEU A 214 8.03 -8.53 0.43
C LEU A 214 6.88 -9.42 -0.05
N ALA A 215 6.72 -9.56 -1.36
CA ALA A 215 5.68 -10.42 -1.92
C ALA A 215 5.88 -11.91 -1.60
N ARG A 216 7.08 -12.34 -1.23
CA ARG A 216 7.37 -13.72 -0.77
C ARG A 216 6.96 -13.97 0.69
N GLU A 217 6.65 -12.92 1.42
CA GLU A 217 6.19 -13.01 2.81
C GLU A 217 4.67 -13.11 2.90
N ASN A 218 4.15 -13.47 4.07
CA ASN A 218 2.70 -13.56 4.31
C ASN A 218 2.09 -12.19 4.65
N ILE A 219 2.42 -11.14 3.86
CA ILE A 219 1.85 -9.80 3.98
C ILE A 219 0.85 -9.62 2.86
N THR A 220 -0.36 -9.16 3.13
CA THR A 220 -1.32 -8.82 2.07
C THR A 220 -0.88 -7.53 1.39
N MET A 221 -0.84 -7.52 0.07
CA MET A 221 -0.42 -6.35 -0.69
C MET A 221 -1.44 -6.01 -1.77
N ILE A 222 -1.80 -4.72 -1.85
CA ILE A 222 -2.59 -4.18 -2.96
C ILE A 222 -1.75 -3.07 -3.60
N CYS A 223 -1.38 -3.26 -4.85
CA CYS A 223 -0.59 -2.31 -5.62
C CYS A 223 -1.40 -1.78 -6.79
N VAL A 224 -1.43 -0.46 -6.96
CA VAL A 224 -1.98 0.17 -8.16
C VAL A 224 -0.84 0.81 -8.95
N THR A 225 -0.83 0.58 -10.28
CA THR A 225 0.19 1.12 -11.18
C THR A 225 -0.39 1.36 -12.56
N HIS A 226 0.26 2.21 -13.35
CA HIS A 226 -0.02 2.36 -14.80
C HIS A 226 1.09 1.74 -15.65
N GLU A 227 2.17 1.28 -15.05
CA GLU A 227 3.29 0.60 -15.72
C GLU A 227 2.98 -0.90 -15.88
N MET A 228 3.36 -1.44 -17.06
CA MET A 228 3.29 -2.87 -17.40
C MET A 228 4.68 -3.48 -17.45
#